data_32bea941f98f3ef8b8059a27483eb906
#
_entry.id   32bea941f98f3ef8b8059a27483eb906
#
_cell.length_a   1.000
_cell.length_b   1.000
_cell.length_c   1.000
_cell.angle_alpha   90.00
_cell.angle_beta   90.00
_cell.angle_gamma   90.00
#
_symmetry.space_group_name_H-M   'P 1'
#
loop_
_entity.id
_entity.type
_entity.pdbx_description
1 polymer ?
#
loop_
_entity_poly.entity_id
_entity_poly.type
_entity_poly.pdbx_seq_one_letter_code
_entity_poly.pdbx_strand_id
1 'polypeptide(L)'
;LSAAVVSYLFNMLMLKFEGEIGVAAITAILYGQFLFVALYLGYSIGVAPVFSFNYGSRNKQRLIRLYRISIRFVVVSSVIIALVAAFGSPVISAVFMQKGTYCFELTRHGGYLFSIAYLFCGTNIVASGIFTALSDGKTSALISFLRTFVFIVLSALLLPLVLGTN
;
A
#
# COMPACT_ATOMS: atom_id res chain seq x y z
N LEU A 1 1.36 15.17 2.42
CA LEU A 1 1.64 15.82 1.13
C LEU A 1 1.89 14.81 0.01
N SER A 2 2.81 13.84 0.18
CA SER A 2 3.14 12.85 -0.87
C SER A 2 1.92 12.01 -1.32
N ALA A 3 1.10 11.54 -0.40
CA ALA A 3 -0.10 10.77 -0.73
C ALA A 3 -1.12 11.58 -1.56
N ALA A 4 -1.32 12.86 -1.23
CA ALA A 4 -2.21 13.74 -1.98
C ALA A 4 -1.70 13.98 -3.42
N VAL A 5 -0.40 14.18 -3.59
CA VAL A 5 0.21 14.33 -4.92
C VAL A 5 0.06 13.05 -5.74
N VAL A 6 0.26 11.89 -5.12
CA VAL A 6 0.08 10.59 -5.79
C VAL A 6 -1.36 10.38 -6.20
N SER A 7 -2.33 10.64 -5.31
CA SER A 7 -3.76 10.55 -5.66
C SER A 7 -4.13 11.50 -6.79
N TYR A 8 -3.61 12.71 -6.78
CA TYR A 8 -3.84 13.68 -7.86
C TYR A 8 -3.27 13.19 -9.19
N LEU A 9 -2.04 12.65 -9.20
CA LEU A 9 -1.42 12.08 -10.41
C LEU A 9 -2.22 10.90 -10.96
N PHE A 10 -2.66 9.97 -10.11
CA PHE A 10 -3.50 8.86 -10.53
C PHE A 10 -4.81 9.35 -11.14
N ASN A 11 -5.47 10.32 -10.52
CA ASN A 11 -6.71 10.88 -11.05
C ASN A 11 -6.49 11.59 -12.39
N MET A 12 -5.40 12.38 -12.55
CA MET A 12 -5.06 13.00 -13.83
C MET A 12 -4.79 11.98 -14.94
N LEU A 13 -4.00 10.93 -14.63
CA LEU A 13 -3.69 9.89 -15.61
C LEU A 13 -4.94 9.11 -16.00
N MET A 14 -5.77 8.71 -15.03
CA MET A 14 -7.02 8.01 -15.32
C MET A 14 -8.01 8.87 -16.08
N LEU A 15 -8.09 10.17 -15.78
CA LEU A 15 -8.91 11.10 -16.55
C LEU A 15 -8.45 11.20 -18.00
N LYS A 16 -7.13 11.19 -18.23
CA LYS A 16 -6.57 11.27 -19.58
C LYS A 16 -6.78 9.99 -20.39
N PHE A 17 -6.67 8.80 -19.78
CA PHE A 17 -6.73 7.52 -20.52
C PHE A 17 -8.15 6.94 -20.59
N GLU A 18 -8.94 7.05 -19.53
CA GLU A 18 -10.24 6.37 -19.38
C GLU A 18 -11.38 7.36 -19.03
N GLY A 19 -11.09 8.66 -19.02
CA GLY A 19 -12.07 9.68 -18.70
C GLY A 19 -12.60 9.58 -17.26
N GLU A 20 -13.84 10.02 -17.06
CA GLU A 20 -14.50 10.00 -15.73
C GLU A 20 -14.67 8.59 -15.17
N ILE A 21 -14.82 7.59 -16.04
CA ILE A 21 -14.94 6.19 -15.66
C ILE A 21 -13.66 5.69 -14.99
N GLY A 22 -12.50 6.07 -15.53
CA GLY A 22 -11.20 5.73 -14.94
C GLY A 22 -10.99 6.37 -13.57
N VAL A 23 -11.41 7.62 -13.41
CA VAL A 23 -11.34 8.32 -12.11
C VAL A 23 -12.22 7.64 -11.07
N ALA A 24 -13.42 7.24 -11.43
CA ALA A 24 -14.32 6.50 -10.55
C ALA A 24 -13.73 5.14 -10.13
N ALA A 25 -13.18 4.40 -11.10
CA ALA A 25 -12.55 3.09 -10.86
C ALA A 25 -11.36 3.19 -9.91
N ILE A 26 -10.40 4.09 -10.16
CA ILE A 26 -9.21 4.25 -9.31
C ILE A 26 -9.59 4.73 -7.90
N THR A 27 -10.58 5.59 -7.78
CA THR A 27 -11.07 6.07 -6.49
C THR A 27 -11.60 4.93 -5.63
N ALA A 28 -12.41 4.04 -6.20
CA ALA A 28 -12.92 2.86 -5.49
C ALA A 28 -11.79 1.94 -5.02
N ILE A 29 -10.76 1.72 -5.85
CA ILE A 29 -9.57 0.92 -5.50
C ILE A 29 -8.79 1.57 -4.36
N LEU A 30 -8.58 2.89 -4.40
CA LEU A 30 -7.86 3.64 -3.36
C LEU A 30 -8.59 3.61 -2.01
N TYR A 31 -9.93 3.64 -2.00
CA TYR A 31 -10.70 3.45 -0.76
C TYR A 31 -10.52 2.05 -0.18
N GLY A 32 -10.52 1.00 -1.02
CA GLY A 32 -10.18 -0.35 -0.58
C GLY A 32 -8.77 -0.46 -0.02
N GLN A 33 -7.80 0.18 -0.67
CA GLN A 33 -6.41 0.24 -0.21
C GLN A 33 -6.28 0.90 1.16
N PHE A 34 -7.02 1.97 1.42
CA PHE A 34 -6.97 2.68 2.69
C PHE A 34 -7.26 1.76 3.88
N LEU A 35 -8.22 0.85 3.75
CA LEU A 35 -8.56 -0.12 4.79
C LEU A 35 -7.36 -1.04 5.12
N PHE A 36 -6.69 -1.56 4.11
CA PHE A 36 -5.53 -2.46 4.31
C PHE A 36 -4.31 -1.72 4.86
N VAL A 37 -4.06 -0.51 4.39
CA VAL A 37 -2.99 0.35 4.90
C VAL A 37 -3.21 0.69 6.37
N ALA A 38 -4.45 0.96 6.79
CA ALA A 38 -4.80 1.27 8.17
C ALA A 38 -4.46 0.11 9.13
N LEU A 39 -4.63 -1.15 8.71
CA LEU A 39 -4.24 -2.32 9.49
C LEU A 39 -2.73 -2.35 9.77
N TYR A 40 -1.90 -2.11 8.76
CA TYR A 40 -0.45 -2.10 8.91
C TYR A 40 0.05 -0.90 9.71
N LEU A 41 -0.58 0.26 9.55
CA LEU A 41 -0.28 1.44 10.38
C LEU A 41 -0.63 1.18 11.84
N GLY A 42 -1.81 0.62 12.11
CA GLY A 42 -2.22 0.24 13.47
C GLY A 42 -1.24 -0.74 14.11
N TYR A 43 -0.85 -1.78 13.39
CA TYR A 43 0.16 -2.72 13.86
C TYR A 43 1.51 -2.03 14.13
N SER A 44 1.98 -1.22 13.19
CA SER A 44 3.26 -0.50 13.28
C SER A 44 3.30 0.42 14.52
N ILE A 45 2.22 1.17 14.75
CA ILE A 45 2.10 2.05 15.92
C ILE A 45 2.04 1.22 17.21
N GLY A 46 1.31 0.10 17.21
CA GLY A 46 1.17 -0.76 18.39
C GLY A 46 2.47 -1.43 18.82
N VAL A 47 3.35 -1.81 17.87
CA VAL A 47 4.62 -2.47 18.20
C VAL A 47 5.77 -1.48 18.46
N ALA A 48 5.66 -0.23 18.01
CA ALA A 48 6.71 0.77 18.15
C ALA A 48 7.20 0.96 19.58
N PRO A 49 6.34 1.08 20.64
CA PRO A 49 6.81 1.21 22.02
C PRO A 49 7.64 0.01 22.48
N VAL A 50 7.28 -1.19 22.05
CA VAL A 50 7.98 -2.42 22.44
C VAL A 50 9.38 -2.45 21.82
N PHE A 51 9.52 -2.03 20.55
CA PHE A 51 10.82 -1.88 19.89
C PHE A 51 11.66 -0.81 20.58
N SER A 52 11.11 0.38 20.83
CA SER A 52 11.82 1.49 21.48
C SER A 52 12.31 1.12 22.86
N PHE A 53 11.49 0.45 23.68
CA PHE A 53 11.86 0.01 25.03
C PHE A 53 13.03 -0.98 25.00
N ASN A 54 12.97 -2.01 24.15
CA ASN A 54 14.04 -3.01 24.07
C ASN A 54 15.32 -2.46 23.42
N TYR A 55 15.20 -1.47 22.55
CA TYR A 55 16.33 -0.73 22.01
C TYR A 55 17.02 0.11 23.08
N GLY A 56 16.26 0.90 23.84
CA GLY A 56 16.78 1.73 24.95
C GLY A 56 17.44 0.90 26.05
N SER A 57 16.87 -0.26 26.37
CA SER A 57 17.45 -1.21 27.35
C SER A 57 18.62 -2.03 26.80
N ARG A 58 19.04 -1.81 25.56
CA ARG A 58 20.12 -2.53 24.85
C ARG A 58 19.94 -4.05 24.83
N ASN A 59 18.69 -4.53 24.91
CA ASN A 59 18.40 -5.96 24.90
C ASN A 59 18.33 -6.51 23.47
N LYS A 60 19.48 -6.76 22.89
CA LYS A 60 19.64 -7.21 21.50
C LYS A 60 18.90 -8.52 21.22
N GLN A 61 18.89 -9.47 22.16
CA GLN A 61 18.22 -10.77 21.95
C GLN A 61 16.70 -10.61 21.82
N ARG A 62 16.08 -9.81 22.70
CA ARG A 62 14.64 -9.52 22.61
C ARG A 62 14.30 -8.73 21.36
N LEU A 63 15.15 -7.78 20.97
CA LEU A 63 14.95 -6.99 19.76
C LEU A 63 14.92 -7.87 18.50
N ILE A 64 15.87 -8.81 18.37
CA ILE A 64 15.91 -9.75 17.25
C ILE A 64 14.68 -10.67 17.26
N ARG A 65 14.25 -11.13 18.44
CA ARG A 65 13.05 -11.97 18.57
C ARG A 65 11.79 -11.20 18.13
N LEU A 66 11.63 -9.96 18.59
CA LEU A 66 10.53 -9.08 18.20
C LEU A 66 10.51 -8.86 16.68
N TYR A 67 11.66 -8.55 16.11
CA TYR A 67 11.79 -8.37 14.66
C TYR A 67 11.32 -9.61 13.88
N ARG A 68 11.78 -10.81 14.28
CA ARG A 68 11.36 -12.06 13.63
C ARG A 68 9.85 -12.30 13.74
N ILE A 69 9.26 -12.02 14.90
CA ILE A 69 7.80 -12.15 15.11
C ILE A 69 7.07 -11.15 14.21
N SER A 70 7.50 -9.89 14.19
CA SER A 70 6.88 -8.84 13.38
C SER A 70 6.96 -9.16 11.89
N ILE A 71 8.11 -9.59 11.38
CA ILE A 71 8.26 -9.95 9.96
C ILE A 71 7.38 -11.15 9.60
N ARG A 72 7.34 -12.19 10.42
CA ARG A 72 6.45 -13.33 10.16
C ARG A 72 4.98 -12.92 10.12
N PHE A 73 4.56 -12.13 11.10
CA PHE A 73 3.20 -11.61 11.15
C PHE A 73 2.87 -10.79 9.88
N VAL A 74 3.76 -9.86 9.50
CA VAL A 74 3.54 -9.00 8.33
C VAL A 74 3.50 -9.81 7.04
N VAL A 75 4.41 -10.76 6.84
CA VAL A 75 4.44 -11.60 5.64
C VAL A 75 3.16 -12.44 5.54
N VAL A 76 2.77 -13.11 6.63
CA VAL A 76 1.55 -13.94 6.64
C VAL A 76 0.31 -13.06 6.40
N SER A 77 0.19 -11.93 7.11
CA SER A 77 -0.94 -11.03 6.92
C SER A 77 -0.97 -10.40 5.52
N SER A 78 0.20 -10.08 4.92
CA SER A 78 0.27 -9.56 3.55
C SER A 78 -0.25 -10.57 2.52
N VAL A 79 0.06 -11.85 2.68
CA VAL A 79 -0.48 -12.90 1.81
C VAL A 79 -1.99 -13.01 1.99
N ILE A 80 -2.46 -13.03 3.23
CA ILE A 80 -3.91 -13.09 3.51
C ILE A 80 -4.63 -11.88 2.91
N ILE A 81 -4.10 -10.66 3.12
CA ILE A 81 -4.69 -9.42 2.59
C ILE A 81 -4.67 -9.43 1.06
N ALA A 82 -3.59 -9.87 0.43
CA ALA A 82 -3.53 -9.96 -1.02
C ALA A 82 -4.58 -10.93 -1.58
N LEU A 83 -4.78 -12.08 -0.94
CA LEU A 83 -5.84 -13.03 -1.31
C LEU A 83 -7.22 -12.42 -1.08
N VAL A 84 -7.47 -11.82 0.09
CA VAL A 84 -8.74 -11.15 0.40
C VAL A 84 -9.02 -10.02 -0.60
N ALA A 85 -8.02 -9.24 -0.97
CA ALA A 85 -8.16 -8.17 -1.96
C ALA A 85 -8.45 -8.73 -3.36
N ALA A 86 -7.76 -9.78 -3.77
CA ALA A 86 -7.99 -10.43 -5.06
C ALA A 86 -9.40 -11.03 -5.14
N PHE A 87 -9.78 -11.87 -4.18
CA PHE A 87 -11.13 -12.47 -4.16
C PHE A 87 -12.23 -11.46 -3.85
N GLY A 88 -11.93 -10.41 -3.09
CA GLY A 88 -12.84 -9.32 -2.74
C GLY A 88 -13.00 -8.26 -3.83
N SER A 89 -12.12 -8.23 -4.84
CA SER A 89 -12.17 -7.24 -5.92
C SER A 89 -13.54 -7.17 -6.61
N PRO A 90 -14.21 -8.28 -6.98
CA PRO A 90 -15.55 -8.22 -7.55
C PRO A 90 -16.59 -7.66 -6.57
N VAL A 91 -16.43 -7.92 -5.28
CA VAL A 91 -17.34 -7.43 -4.24
C VAL A 91 -17.18 -5.93 -4.06
N ILE A 92 -15.95 -5.45 -3.95
CA ILE A 92 -15.65 -4.02 -3.87
C ILE A 92 -16.18 -3.30 -5.11
N SER A 93 -15.92 -3.84 -6.30
CA SER A 93 -16.45 -3.28 -7.55
C SER A 93 -17.97 -3.21 -7.55
N ALA A 94 -18.66 -4.23 -7.05
CA ALA A 94 -20.12 -4.27 -7.00
C ALA A 94 -20.74 -3.30 -5.98
N VAL A 95 -19.98 -2.89 -4.94
CA VAL A 95 -20.44 -1.89 -3.96
C VAL A 95 -20.46 -0.48 -4.58
N PHE A 96 -19.46 -0.17 -5.41
CA PHE A 96 -19.31 1.18 -5.97
C PHE A 96 -19.88 1.32 -7.38
N MET A 97 -20.00 0.22 -8.14
CA MET A 97 -20.36 0.22 -9.56
C MET A 97 -21.45 -0.80 -9.87
N GLN A 98 -22.27 -0.51 -10.87
CA GLN A 98 -23.26 -1.47 -11.37
C GLN A 98 -22.57 -2.62 -12.10
N LYS A 99 -22.95 -3.86 -11.77
CA LYS A 99 -22.45 -5.07 -12.44
C LYS A 99 -22.76 -5.03 -13.94
N GLY A 100 -21.78 -5.44 -14.75
CA GLY A 100 -21.91 -5.47 -16.20
C GLY A 100 -21.56 -4.15 -16.90
N THR A 101 -21.17 -3.11 -16.16
CA THR A 101 -20.65 -1.86 -16.77
C THR A 101 -19.15 -1.97 -17.02
N TYR A 102 -18.65 -1.21 -17.98
CA TYR A 102 -17.22 -1.09 -18.25
C TYR A 102 -16.43 -0.64 -17.00
N CYS A 103 -16.99 0.29 -16.25
CA CYS A 103 -16.40 0.76 -14.98
C CYS A 103 -16.23 -0.36 -13.95
N PHE A 104 -17.20 -1.28 -13.85
CA PHE A 104 -17.11 -2.44 -12.99
C PHE A 104 -15.94 -3.36 -13.37
N GLU A 105 -15.81 -3.68 -14.67
CA GLU A 105 -14.73 -4.53 -15.17
C GLU A 105 -13.35 -3.87 -14.96
N LEU A 106 -13.24 -2.58 -15.26
CA LEU A 106 -12.02 -1.80 -15.05
C LEU A 106 -11.61 -1.80 -13.57
N THR A 107 -12.56 -1.54 -12.66
CA THR A 107 -12.31 -1.56 -11.20
C THR A 107 -11.89 -2.95 -10.73
N ARG A 108 -12.53 -4.00 -11.23
CA ARG A 108 -12.22 -5.39 -10.89
C ARG A 108 -10.81 -5.77 -11.33
N HIS A 109 -10.43 -5.49 -12.58
CA HIS A 109 -9.08 -5.76 -13.08
C HIS A 109 -8.02 -4.95 -12.36
N GLY A 110 -8.26 -3.65 -12.14
CA GLY A 110 -7.40 -2.81 -11.34
C GLY A 110 -7.21 -3.34 -9.93
N GLY A 111 -8.26 -3.81 -9.27
CA GLY A 111 -8.22 -4.43 -7.95
C GLY A 111 -7.32 -5.69 -7.90
N TYR A 112 -7.34 -6.54 -8.94
CA TYR A 112 -6.43 -7.68 -9.04
C TYR A 112 -4.97 -7.24 -9.14
N LEU A 113 -4.66 -6.22 -9.93
CA LEU A 113 -3.29 -5.68 -10.04
C LEU A 113 -2.83 -5.08 -8.72
N PHE A 114 -3.69 -4.32 -8.03
CA PHE A 114 -3.38 -3.75 -6.73
C PHE A 114 -3.20 -4.81 -5.63
N SER A 115 -3.85 -5.97 -5.73
CA SER A 115 -3.68 -7.05 -4.77
C SER A 115 -2.24 -7.55 -4.69
N ILE A 116 -1.50 -7.55 -5.80
CA ILE A 116 -0.08 -7.90 -5.85
C ILE A 116 0.76 -6.87 -5.07
N ALA A 117 0.42 -5.59 -5.19
CA ALA A 117 1.12 -4.52 -4.46
C ALA A 117 0.97 -4.64 -2.94
N TYR A 118 -0.14 -5.22 -2.46
CA TYR A 118 -0.37 -5.43 -1.02
C TYR A 118 0.59 -6.43 -0.38
N LEU A 119 1.18 -7.36 -1.14
CA LEU A 119 2.23 -8.26 -0.65
C LEU A 119 3.44 -7.49 -0.10
N PHE A 120 3.75 -6.35 -0.69
CA PHE A 120 4.91 -5.55 -0.32
C PHE A 120 4.57 -4.36 0.57
N CYS A 121 3.31 -3.90 0.53
CA CYS A 121 2.87 -2.70 1.23
C CYS A 121 3.07 -2.81 2.75
N GLY A 122 2.65 -3.93 3.35
CA GLY A 122 2.76 -4.17 4.79
C GLY A 122 4.20 -4.17 5.28
N THR A 123 5.08 -4.86 4.56
CA THR A 123 6.51 -4.93 4.89
C THR A 123 7.15 -3.55 4.90
N ASN A 124 6.85 -2.72 3.91
CA ASN A 124 7.38 -1.37 3.80
C ASN A 124 6.88 -0.45 4.92
N ILE A 125 5.58 -0.51 5.27
CA ILE A 125 4.99 0.30 6.34
C ILE A 125 5.62 -0.05 7.69
N VAL A 126 5.65 -1.36 8.00
CA VAL A 126 6.15 -1.83 9.29
C VAL A 126 7.66 -1.64 9.41
N ALA A 127 8.44 -1.85 8.34
CA ALA A 127 9.87 -1.55 8.33
C ALA A 127 10.14 -0.08 8.66
N SER A 128 9.44 0.85 7.99
CA SER A 128 9.57 2.28 8.28
C SER A 128 9.24 2.60 9.74
N GLY A 129 8.17 2.01 10.30
CA GLY A 129 7.79 2.18 11.70
C GLY A 129 8.83 1.63 12.68
N ILE A 130 9.43 0.48 12.38
CA ILE A 130 10.51 -0.09 13.18
C ILE A 130 11.74 0.84 13.19
N PHE A 131 12.17 1.37 12.02
CA PHE A 131 13.28 2.33 11.99
C PHE A 131 12.99 3.58 12.81
N THR A 132 11.76 4.09 12.75
CA THR A 132 11.32 5.20 13.61
C THR A 132 11.44 4.84 15.08
N ALA A 133 10.97 3.66 15.48
CA ALA A 133 11.03 3.16 16.84
C ALA A 133 12.48 2.94 17.35
N LEU A 134 13.43 2.67 16.44
CA LEU A 134 14.87 2.58 16.71
C LEU A 134 15.58 3.93 16.69
N SER A 135 14.86 5.04 16.66
CA SER A 135 15.40 6.41 16.57
C SER A 135 16.17 6.71 15.27
N ASP A 136 16.02 5.88 14.24
CA ASP A 136 16.56 6.14 12.89
C ASP A 136 15.48 6.77 11.97
N GLY A 137 15.16 8.00 12.28
CA GLY A 137 14.17 8.77 11.52
C GLY A 137 14.60 9.07 10.08
N LYS A 138 15.90 9.13 9.79
CA LYS A 138 16.40 9.38 8.42
C LYS A 138 16.11 8.20 7.50
N THR A 139 16.45 6.99 7.93
CA THR A 139 16.15 5.77 7.16
C THR A 139 14.65 5.55 7.01
N SER A 140 13.87 5.78 8.07
CA SER A 140 12.41 5.70 8.02
C SER A 140 11.81 6.69 7.02
N ALA A 141 12.24 7.96 7.06
CA ALA A 141 11.78 8.99 6.12
C ALA A 141 12.17 8.64 4.67
N LEU A 142 13.39 8.16 4.43
CA LEU A 142 13.86 7.76 3.11
C LEU A 142 13.03 6.61 2.53
N ILE A 143 12.82 5.55 3.31
CA ILE A 143 11.99 4.39 2.90
C ILE A 143 10.57 4.84 2.57
N SER A 144 9.97 5.67 3.42
CA SER A 144 8.61 6.17 3.23
C SER A 144 8.50 7.06 2.00
N PHE A 145 9.48 7.94 1.78
CA PHE A 145 9.51 8.83 0.62
C PHE A 145 9.71 8.07 -0.68
N LEU A 146 10.69 7.16 -0.75
CA LEU A 146 10.93 6.32 -1.92
C LEU A 146 9.68 5.50 -2.27
N ARG A 147 9.08 4.84 -1.29
CA ARG A 147 7.88 4.04 -1.51
C ARG A 147 6.70 4.86 -1.99
N THR A 148 6.37 5.95 -1.27
CA THR A 148 5.10 6.67 -1.46
C THR A 148 5.16 7.68 -2.58
N PHE A 149 6.34 8.17 -2.92
CA PHE A 149 6.49 9.21 -3.92
C PHE A 149 7.29 8.72 -5.13
N VAL A 150 8.56 8.36 -4.94
CA VAL A 150 9.47 8.11 -6.05
C VAL A 150 9.03 6.94 -6.91
N PHE A 151 8.80 5.76 -6.31
CA PHE A 151 8.44 4.57 -7.09
C PHE A 151 7.05 4.68 -7.73
N ILE A 152 6.09 5.29 -7.04
CA ILE A 152 4.74 5.44 -7.60
C ILE A 152 4.74 6.46 -8.75
N VAL A 153 5.39 7.61 -8.58
CA VAL A 153 5.48 8.63 -9.65
C VAL A 153 6.24 8.08 -10.85
N LEU A 154 7.39 7.42 -10.63
CA LEU A 154 8.13 6.80 -11.73
C LEU A 154 7.31 5.74 -12.45
N SER A 155 6.63 4.85 -11.73
CA SER A 155 5.77 3.84 -12.34
C SER A 155 4.62 4.46 -13.13
N ALA A 156 3.96 5.47 -12.56
CA ALA A 156 2.84 6.15 -13.21
C ALA A 156 3.23 6.89 -14.50
N LEU A 157 4.47 7.40 -14.56
CA LEU A 157 4.99 8.10 -15.75
C LEU A 157 5.62 7.16 -16.78
N LEU A 158 6.36 6.13 -16.33
CA LEU A 158 7.11 5.25 -17.23
C LEU A 158 6.28 4.09 -17.79
N LEU A 159 5.36 3.52 -17.01
CA LEU A 159 4.54 2.39 -17.47
C LEU A 159 3.72 2.69 -18.73
N PRO A 160 3.02 3.82 -18.85
CA PRO A 160 2.30 4.16 -20.07
C PRO A 160 3.22 4.32 -21.29
N LEU A 161 4.45 4.86 -21.08
CA LEU A 161 5.44 5.03 -22.15
C LEU A 161 6.01 3.70 -22.64
N VAL A 162 6.22 2.74 -21.71
CA VAL A 162 6.80 1.42 -22.04
C VAL A 162 5.76 0.47 -22.63
N LEU A 163 4.50 0.53 -22.14
CA LEU A 163 3.41 -0.34 -22.60
C LEU A 163 2.70 0.20 -23.87
N GLY A 164 3.10 1.38 -24.36
CA GLY A 164 2.59 1.91 -25.63
C GLY A 164 1.09 2.22 -25.63
N THR A 165 0.53 2.54 -24.49
CA THR A 165 -0.84 3.05 -24.38
C THR A 165 -0.85 4.50 -24.84
N ASN A 166 -0.89 4.71 -26.17
CA ASN A 166 -1.14 5.99 -26.80
C ASN A 166 -2.64 6.22 -26.94
#